data_3e43462bd850684777383c22846d9251
#
_entry.id   3e43462bd850684777383c22846d9251
#
_cell.length_a   1.000
_cell.length_b   1.000
_cell.length_c   1.000
_cell.angle_alpha   90.00
_cell.angle_beta   90.00
_cell.angle_gamma   90.00
#
_symmetry.space_group_name_H-M   'P 1'
#
loop_
_entity.id
_entity.type
_entity.pdbx_description
1 polymer ?
#
loop_
_entity_poly.entity_id
_entity_poly.type
_entity_poly.pdbx_seq_one_letter_code
_entity_poly.pdbx_strand_id
1 'polypeptide(L)'
;MSACDLRCAIRQRWLFDHFSFRVFRFPAKDVQKPVEITNKSVSLHQTKQNVIKTMSLLIKPKAYKPLLDKYETEQGIKVIKDFFQENLATGLKLRRVTGPLFVLRGLGINDDLSGTERPVTFPIKDLGDAQAEVVHSLAKWKRLTLADYQVKPGYGIYTDMNAIRADEELDNLHSLYVDQWDWERVITPQDRTLAYLKRTVKCIYAALLRTEFLVCERFPQLTSMLPEEVFFIHAEELRQLYPNFTPKEREDAITKKYGAVFVIGIGGPLGDGKPHDLRAPDYDDYSTVSEAGLPGLNGDLLIWNNVLERAFELSSMGIRVDKEALLRQLKESGKEERLKFYFHRRLVEGTLPLSVGGGIGQSRLCMLYLRKAHIGEIQASIWPDEMRRECEEAGIPLI
;
A
#
# COMPACT_ATOMS: atom_id res chain seq x y z
N MET A 1 11.10 -64.49 6.83
CA MET A 1 10.27 -63.77 7.72
C MET A 1 11.19 -62.91 8.55
N SER A 2 11.49 -61.89 8.02
CA SER A 2 12.43 -60.77 8.00
C SER A 2 11.68 -59.58 8.58
N ALA A 3 12.09 -59.05 9.68
CA ALA A 3 13.06 -57.97 9.93
C ALA A 3 12.86 -56.77 8.98
N CYS A 4 11.92 -55.89 9.34
CA CYS A 4 11.90 -54.48 8.94
C CYS A 4 10.91 -53.70 9.82
N ASP A 5 11.19 -53.65 11.10
CA ASP A 5 10.60 -52.69 12.04
C ASP A 5 11.71 -52.36 13.01
N LEU A 6 12.27 -51.20 12.86
CA LEU A 6 12.91 -50.35 13.90
C LEU A 6 13.74 -49.26 13.23
N ARG A 7 13.42 -48.06 13.58
CA ARG A 7 14.21 -46.83 13.50
C ARG A 7 13.62 -45.70 12.65
N CYS A 8 12.60 -45.07 13.21
CA CYS A 8 12.39 -43.65 13.01
C CYS A 8 11.82 -43.00 14.27
N ALA A 9 12.60 -43.10 15.35
CA ALA A 9 12.37 -42.38 16.60
C ALA A 9 13.70 -41.77 17.05
N ILE A 10 14.17 -40.76 16.33
CA ILE A 10 15.29 -39.94 16.76
C ILE A 10 14.94 -38.46 16.58
N ARG A 11 14.68 -37.82 17.75
CA ARG A 11 14.97 -36.44 18.08
C ARG A 11 14.24 -35.34 17.32
N GLN A 12 12.99 -35.10 17.70
CA GLN A 12 12.49 -33.73 17.87
C GLN A 12 12.51 -33.39 19.36
N ARG A 13 13.64 -32.92 19.83
CA ARG A 13 13.81 -32.29 21.13
C ARG A 13 14.83 -31.19 20.96
N TRP A 14 14.39 -30.04 20.43
CA TRP A 14 15.14 -28.79 20.48
C TRP A 14 14.18 -27.62 20.62
N LEU A 15 14.29 -26.96 21.79
CA LEU A 15 14.02 -25.56 22.05
C LEU A 15 12.53 -25.10 22.08
N PHE A 16 11.84 -25.53 23.13
CA PHE A 16 10.88 -24.69 23.82
C PHE A 16 11.47 -24.33 25.18
N ASP A 17 12.31 -23.33 25.23
CA ASP A 17 12.64 -22.57 26.44
C ASP A 17 13.16 -21.20 26.02
N HIS A 18 12.62 -20.15 26.66
CA HIS A 18 12.96 -18.73 26.52
C HIS A 18 12.26 -17.93 25.40
N PHE A 19 10.94 -17.87 25.42
CA PHE A 19 10.23 -16.67 25.01
C PHE A 19 9.49 -16.09 26.22
N SER A 20 10.19 -15.27 26.95
CA SER A 20 9.60 -14.39 27.96
C SER A 20 8.86 -13.27 27.26
N PHE A 21 7.54 -13.36 27.18
CA PHE A 21 6.68 -12.22 26.88
C PHE A 21 6.86 -11.20 27.99
N ARG A 22 7.66 -10.19 27.78
CA ARG A 22 7.65 -8.98 28.61
C ARG A 22 6.36 -8.23 28.36
N VAL A 23 5.37 -8.54 29.19
CA VAL A 23 4.21 -7.67 29.38
C VAL A 23 4.72 -6.36 29.97
N PHE A 24 4.71 -5.30 29.18
CA PHE A 24 5.02 -3.96 29.66
C PHE A 24 3.97 -3.51 30.67
N ARG A 25 4.34 -3.51 31.97
CA ARG A 25 3.56 -2.82 33.01
C ARG A 25 3.90 -1.33 32.93
N PHE A 26 2.91 -0.52 32.56
CA PHE A 26 2.98 0.93 32.73
C PHE A 26 2.57 1.33 34.15
N PRO A 27 3.24 2.35 34.76
CA PRO A 27 2.79 2.88 36.04
C PRO A 27 1.48 3.65 35.87
N ALA A 28 0.49 3.27 36.64
CA ALA A 28 -0.76 4.02 36.76
C ALA A 28 -0.50 5.31 37.56
N LYS A 29 -0.59 6.46 36.92
CA LYS A 29 -0.87 7.75 37.58
C LYS A 29 -1.53 8.72 36.59
N ASP A 30 -2.60 9.29 37.12
CA ASP A 30 -3.44 10.42 36.70
C ASP A 30 -4.75 10.06 36.03
N VAL A 31 -5.70 9.71 36.92
CA VAL A 31 -7.14 9.68 36.62
C VAL A 31 -7.67 11.12 36.72
N GLN A 32 -8.03 11.72 35.60
CA GLN A 32 -8.86 12.93 35.58
C GLN A 32 -10.35 12.56 35.74
N LYS A 33 -11.07 13.36 36.59
CA LYS A 33 -12.45 13.17 36.97
C LYS A 33 -13.44 13.19 35.81
N PRO A 34 -14.58 12.47 35.89
CA PRO A 34 -15.58 12.44 34.85
C PRO A 34 -16.30 13.78 34.69
N VAL A 35 -16.50 14.20 33.44
CA VAL A 35 -17.32 15.34 33.06
C VAL A 35 -18.79 14.86 33.01
N GLU A 36 -19.67 15.49 33.78
CA GLU A 36 -21.11 15.26 33.73
C GLU A 36 -21.69 15.66 32.37
N ILE A 37 -22.27 14.70 31.65
CA ILE A 37 -23.05 14.96 30.45
C ILE A 37 -24.49 15.19 30.81
N THR A 38 -24.93 16.44 30.76
CA THR A 38 -26.35 16.79 30.86
C THR A 38 -27.10 16.41 29.59
N ASN A 39 -28.06 15.50 29.73
CA ASN A 39 -29.01 15.14 28.66
C ASN A 39 -29.86 16.36 28.26
N LYS A 40 -29.58 16.97 27.12
CA LYS A 40 -30.55 17.81 26.42
C LYS A 40 -31.08 17.03 25.23
N SER A 41 -32.35 16.70 25.28
CA SER A 41 -33.14 16.18 24.17
C SER A 41 -33.07 17.13 22.98
N VAL A 42 -32.43 16.71 21.92
CA VAL A 42 -32.45 17.45 20.65
C VAL A 42 -33.57 16.91 19.78
N SER A 43 -34.59 17.75 19.59
CA SER A 43 -35.72 17.57 18.69
C SER A 43 -35.18 17.37 17.27
N LEU A 44 -35.63 16.29 16.59
CA LEU A 44 -35.43 16.02 15.17
C LEU A 44 -36.16 17.11 14.34
N HIS A 45 -35.47 18.20 14.09
CA HIS A 45 -35.88 19.12 13.02
C HIS A 45 -35.23 18.65 11.73
N GLN A 46 -36.06 18.34 10.75
CA GLN A 46 -35.69 18.08 9.37
C GLN A 46 -34.89 19.25 8.81
N THR A 47 -33.57 19.15 8.87
CA THR A 47 -32.69 20.01 8.09
C THR A 47 -32.71 19.46 6.69
N LYS A 48 -33.39 20.16 5.77
CA LYS A 48 -33.20 19.97 4.33
C LYS A 48 -31.71 20.22 4.05
N GLN A 49 -30.90 19.17 4.00
CA GLN A 49 -29.57 19.24 3.47
C GLN A 49 -29.71 19.62 1.99
N ASN A 50 -29.22 20.80 1.65
CA ASN A 50 -28.88 21.13 0.28
C ASN A 50 -27.82 20.11 -0.15
N VAL A 51 -28.23 19.06 -0.84
CA VAL A 51 -27.34 18.16 -1.55
C VAL A 51 -26.71 18.99 -2.64
N ILE A 52 -25.54 19.54 -2.37
CA ILE A 52 -24.65 19.99 -3.43
C ILE A 52 -24.44 18.71 -4.25
N LYS A 53 -24.98 18.68 -5.44
CA LYS A 53 -24.81 17.61 -6.41
C LYS A 53 -23.34 17.65 -6.83
N THR A 54 -22.48 17.03 -6.03
CA THR A 54 -21.09 16.79 -6.41
C THR A 54 -21.14 15.98 -7.69
N MET A 55 -20.54 16.50 -8.76
CA MET A 55 -20.43 15.72 -10.01
C MET A 55 -19.75 14.40 -9.66
N SER A 56 -20.36 13.30 -10.06
CA SER A 56 -19.80 11.97 -9.85
C SER A 56 -18.41 11.88 -10.48
N LEU A 57 -17.43 11.42 -9.72
CA LEU A 57 -16.07 11.14 -10.20
C LEU A 57 -16.01 9.84 -11.02
N LEU A 58 -17.15 9.18 -11.21
CA LEU A 58 -17.23 7.89 -11.88
C LEU A 58 -16.98 8.03 -13.39
N ILE A 59 -15.97 7.33 -13.88
CA ILE A 59 -15.72 7.15 -15.31
C ILE A 59 -16.64 6.02 -15.79
N LYS A 60 -17.47 6.32 -16.80
CA LYS A 60 -18.38 5.37 -17.47
C LYS A 60 -17.82 5.05 -18.87
N PRO A 61 -17.05 3.96 -19.02
CA PRO A 61 -16.50 3.61 -20.34
C PRO A 61 -17.65 3.33 -21.32
N LYS A 62 -17.54 3.87 -22.53
CA LYS A 62 -18.60 3.71 -23.57
C LYS A 62 -18.76 2.24 -23.93
N ALA A 63 -20.02 1.78 -23.90
CA ALA A 63 -20.39 0.39 -24.24
C ALA A 63 -19.62 -0.68 -23.44
N TYR A 64 -19.25 -0.37 -22.20
CA TYR A 64 -18.59 -1.34 -21.33
C TYR A 64 -19.46 -2.59 -21.14
N LYS A 65 -18.82 -3.74 -21.29
CA LYS A 65 -19.39 -5.04 -20.93
C LYS A 65 -18.28 -5.86 -20.30
N PRO A 66 -18.50 -6.44 -19.11
CA PRO A 66 -17.53 -7.34 -18.49
C PRO A 66 -17.19 -8.50 -19.45
N LEU A 67 -15.91 -8.76 -19.66
CA LEU A 67 -15.45 -9.90 -20.49
C LEU A 67 -15.63 -11.24 -19.77
N LEU A 68 -15.68 -11.21 -18.44
CA LEU A 68 -15.89 -12.34 -17.57
C LEU A 68 -17.14 -12.13 -16.73
N ASP A 69 -17.94 -13.17 -16.56
CA ASP A 69 -19.09 -13.16 -15.65
C ASP A 69 -18.62 -13.08 -14.17
N LYS A 70 -19.55 -13.03 -13.21
CA LYS A 70 -19.23 -12.93 -11.79
C LYS A 70 -18.46 -14.15 -11.28
N TYR A 71 -18.81 -15.35 -11.70
CA TYR A 71 -18.17 -16.59 -11.27
C TYR A 71 -16.77 -16.72 -11.86
N GLU A 72 -16.58 -16.45 -13.15
CA GLU A 72 -15.28 -16.39 -13.80
C GLU A 72 -14.39 -15.32 -13.18
N THR A 73 -14.97 -14.18 -12.78
CA THR A 73 -14.26 -13.10 -12.08
C THR A 73 -13.70 -13.56 -10.74
N GLU A 74 -14.50 -14.26 -9.91
CA GLU A 74 -14.03 -14.84 -8.64
C GLU A 74 -12.93 -15.88 -8.84
N GLN A 75 -13.05 -16.71 -9.86
CA GLN A 75 -11.98 -17.65 -10.23
C GLN A 75 -10.71 -16.90 -10.65
N GLY A 76 -10.84 -15.84 -11.45
CA GLY A 76 -9.74 -15.00 -11.88
C GLY A 76 -9.03 -14.32 -10.71
N ILE A 77 -9.78 -13.78 -9.75
CA ILE A 77 -9.23 -13.18 -8.52
C ILE A 77 -8.35 -14.19 -7.78
N LYS A 78 -8.85 -15.42 -7.60
CA LYS A 78 -8.09 -16.48 -6.92
C LYS A 78 -6.80 -16.83 -7.69
N VAL A 79 -6.90 -17.05 -8.99
CA VAL A 79 -5.75 -17.40 -9.84
C VAL A 79 -4.67 -16.30 -9.77
N ILE A 80 -5.08 -15.03 -9.90
CA ILE A 80 -4.16 -13.88 -9.85
C ILE A 80 -3.48 -13.81 -8.49
N LYS A 81 -4.26 -13.84 -7.40
CA LYS A 81 -3.72 -13.68 -6.05
C LYS A 81 -2.74 -14.80 -5.70
N ASP A 82 -3.08 -16.04 -5.95
CA ASP A 82 -2.23 -17.19 -5.62
C ASP A 82 -0.92 -17.15 -6.42
N PHE A 83 -0.98 -16.94 -7.72
CA PHE A 83 0.19 -16.99 -8.58
C PHE A 83 1.10 -15.77 -8.41
N PHE A 84 0.53 -14.57 -8.32
CA PHE A 84 1.33 -13.35 -8.18
C PHE A 84 2.11 -13.32 -6.87
N GLN A 85 1.49 -13.66 -5.73
CA GLN A 85 2.17 -13.64 -4.43
C GLN A 85 3.37 -14.59 -4.38
N GLU A 86 3.29 -15.78 -4.99
CA GLU A 86 4.39 -16.72 -5.05
C GLU A 86 5.55 -16.22 -5.93
N ASN A 87 5.22 -15.61 -7.08
CA ASN A 87 6.20 -15.00 -7.96
C ASN A 87 6.89 -13.80 -7.31
N LEU A 88 6.14 -12.94 -6.62
CA LEU A 88 6.67 -11.82 -5.86
C LEU A 88 7.60 -12.31 -4.74
N ALA A 89 7.12 -13.28 -3.94
CA ALA A 89 7.88 -13.82 -2.82
C ALA A 89 9.19 -14.47 -3.28
N THR A 90 9.15 -15.25 -4.35
CA THR A 90 10.33 -15.92 -4.92
C THR A 90 11.30 -14.89 -5.50
N GLY A 91 10.81 -13.94 -6.31
CA GLY A 91 11.63 -12.93 -6.98
C GLY A 91 12.37 -12.01 -6.01
N LEU A 92 11.71 -11.59 -4.94
CA LEU A 92 12.29 -10.71 -3.93
C LEU A 92 12.84 -11.43 -2.69
N LYS A 93 12.76 -12.78 -2.62
CA LYS A 93 13.17 -13.62 -1.48
C LYS A 93 12.44 -13.23 -0.19
N LEU A 94 11.11 -13.14 -0.27
CA LEU A 94 10.25 -12.78 0.85
C LEU A 94 9.66 -14.01 1.52
N ARG A 95 9.39 -13.89 2.82
CA ARG A 95 8.63 -14.86 3.61
C ARG A 95 7.30 -14.25 4.02
N ARG A 96 6.22 -14.99 3.87
CA ARG A 96 4.92 -14.53 4.36
C ARG A 96 4.91 -14.47 5.90
N VAL A 97 4.40 -13.37 6.44
CA VAL A 97 4.17 -13.19 7.87
C VAL A 97 2.73 -12.69 8.09
N THR A 98 2.19 -12.91 9.29
CA THR A 98 0.88 -12.38 9.66
C THR A 98 1.01 -10.91 10.05
N GLY A 99 0.29 -10.03 9.35
CA GLY A 99 0.23 -8.60 9.66
C GLY A 99 -0.98 -8.25 10.53
N PRO A 100 -0.91 -7.16 11.31
CA PRO A 100 -2.04 -6.68 12.09
C PRO A 100 -3.06 -5.94 11.22
N LEU A 101 -4.34 -6.08 11.56
CA LEU A 101 -5.42 -5.23 11.04
C LEU A 101 -5.49 -3.88 11.76
N PHE A 102 -5.07 -3.85 13.02
CA PHE A 102 -5.09 -2.66 13.86
C PHE A 102 -3.88 -2.63 14.80
N VAL A 103 -3.52 -1.44 15.25
CA VAL A 103 -2.40 -1.19 16.17
C VAL A 103 -2.84 -0.28 17.30
N LEU A 104 -2.11 -0.24 18.41
CA LEU A 104 -2.34 0.74 19.47
C LEU A 104 -2.02 2.14 18.97
N ARG A 105 -2.92 3.08 19.23
CA ARG A 105 -2.75 4.50 18.89
C ARG A 105 -1.59 5.12 19.68
N GLY A 106 -0.88 6.05 19.04
CA GLY A 106 0.20 6.81 19.69
C GLY A 106 1.57 6.16 19.63
N LEU A 107 1.74 4.99 18.98
CA LEU A 107 3.04 4.35 18.78
C LEU A 107 3.80 4.88 17.55
N GLY A 108 3.14 5.64 16.67
CA GLY A 108 3.70 6.11 15.42
C GLY A 108 3.97 4.96 14.41
N ILE A 109 3.22 3.85 14.55
CA ILE A 109 3.34 2.68 13.66
C ILE A 109 2.38 2.81 12.48
N ASN A 110 1.15 3.29 12.73
CA ASN A 110 0.20 3.54 11.65
C ASN A 110 0.69 4.67 10.74
N ASP A 111 0.20 4.69 9.53
CA ASP A 111 0.50 5.72 8.55
C ASP A 111 -0.57 6.81 8.57
N ASP A 112 -0.15 8.06 8.44
CA ASP A 112 -1.08 9.20 8.32
C ASP A 112 -1.41 9.51 6.85
N LEU A 113 -0.91 8.72 5.90
CA LEU A 113 -1.01 8.94 4.45
C LEU A 113 -0.51 10.34 4.06
N SER A 114 -1.42 11.23 3.64
CA SER A 114 -1.08 12.65 3.41
C SER A 114 -0.94 13.46 4.71
N GLY A 115 -1.44 12.95 5.83
CA GLY A 115 -1.39 13.55 7.16
C GLY A 115 -2.69 14.21 7.61
N THR A 116 -3.78 14.03 6.86
CA THR A 116 -5.11 14.58 7.14
C THR A 116 -6.19 13.53 7.37
N GLU A 117 -5.94 12.31 6.93
CA GLU A 117 -6.88 11.19 6.99
C GLU A 117 -7.08 10.71 8.42
N ARG A 118 -8.35 10.47 8.78
CA ARG A 118 -8.74 10.00 10.10
C ARG A 118 -8.73 8.47 10.16
N PRO A 119 -7.96 7.85 11.06
CA PRO A 119 -8.03 6.41 11.26
C PRO A 119 -9.37 6.02 11.93
N VAL A 120 -9.89 4.85 11.57
CA VAL A 120 -10.98 4.22 12.32
C VAL A 120 -10.45 3.75 13.66
N THR A 121 -11.01 4.26 14.76
CA THR A 121 -10.54 3.96 16.12
C THR A 121 -11.60 3.27 16.95
N PHE A 122 -11.15 2.44 17.91
CA PHE A 122 -12.02 1.78 18.87
C PHE A 122 -11.30 1.54 20.21
N PRO A 123 -12.04 1.54 21.35
CA PRO A 123 -11.47 1.24 22.65
C PRO A 123 -11.30 -0.28 22.85
N ILE A 124 -10.28 -0.67 23.63
CA ILE A 124 -10.04 -2.06 24.02
C ILE A 124 -10.32 -2.20 25.51
N LYS A 125 -11.42 -2.87 25.87
CA LYS A 125 -11.90 -3.04 27.25
C LYS A 125 -10.83 -3.61 28.18
N ASP A 126 -10.17 -4.69 27.79
CA ASP A 126 -9.17 -5.39 28.62
C ASP A 126 -7.84 -4.61 28.78
N LEU A 127 -7.69 -3.51 28.06
CA LEU A 127 -6.56 -2.59 28.19
C LEU A 127 -6.96 -1.24 28.81
N GLY A 128 -8.06 -1.20 29.59
CA GLY A 128 -8.54 0.01 30.24
C GLY A 128 -8.98 1.08 29.24
N ASP A 129 -9.68 0.68 28.19
CA ASP A 129 -10.17 1.52 27.10
C ASP A 129 -9.06 2.24 26.29
N ALA A 130 -7.84 1.69 26.30
CA ALA A 130 -6.81 2.13 25.39
C ALA A 130 -7.31 2.08 23.95
N GLN A 131 -7.00 3.13 23.17
CA GLN A 131 -7.46 3.26 21.79
C GLN A 131 -6.58 2.45 20.84
N ALA A 132 -7.22 1.59 20.03
CA ALA A 132 -6.64 1.01 18.85
C ALA A 132 -7.11 1.76 17.60
N GLU A 133 -6.36 1.63 16.53
CA GLU A 133 -6.70 2.18 15.21
C GLU A 133 -6.47 1.16 14.11
N VAL A 134 -7.41 1.06 13.17
CA VAL A 134 -7.25 0.25 11.97
C VAL A 134 -6.15 0.85 11.13
N VAL A 135 -5.28 0.02 10.58
CA VAL A 135 -4.12 0.49 9.81
C VAL A 135 -4.55 1.15 8.50
N HIS A 136 -3.80 2.17 8.08
CA HIS A 136 -3.85 2.75 6.74
C HIS A 136 -2.77 2.15 5.83
N SER A 137 -1.63 1.77 6.41
CA SER A 137 -0.54 1.03 5.77
C SER A 137 0.31 0.31 6.82
N LEU A 138 1.11 -0.66 6.40
CA LEU A 138 2.02 -1.40 7.28
C LEU A 138 3.50 -1.05 7.03
N ALA A 139 3.80 0.06 6.36
CA ALA A 139 5.17 0.42 6.00
C ALA A 139 6.13 0.44 7.22
N LYS A 140 5.73 1.10 8.30
CA LYS A 140 6.52 1.20 9.54
C LYS A 140 6.52 -0.11 10.33
N TRP A 141 5.38 -0.79 10.41
CA TRP A 141 5.25 -2.08 11.08
C TRP A 141 6.16 -3.16 10.46
N LYS A 142 6.20 -3.26 9.14
CA LYS A 142 7.06 -4.23 8.44
C LYS A 142 8.53 -4.06 8.81
N ARG A 143 9.00 -2.83 8.88
CA ARG A 143 10.40 -2.54 9.23
C ARG A 143 10.74 -2.91 10.68
N LEU A 144 9.80 -2.71 11.62
CA LEU A 144 9.91 -3.23 12.99
C LEU A 144 9.99 -4.75 13.01
N THR A 145 9.12 -5.42 12.24
CA THR A 145 9.07 -6.88 12.13
C THR A 145 10.36 -7.45 11.52
N LEU A 146 10.98 -6.78 10.54
CA LEU A 146 12.29 -7.20 10.03
C LEU A 146 13.37 -7.23 11.12
N ALA A 147 13.36 -6.23 12.00
CA ALA A 147 14.29 -6.18 13.14
C ALA A 147 13.98 -7.28 14.17
N ASP A 148 12.71 -7.42 14.55
CA ASP A 148 12.28 -8.39 15.56
C ASP A 148 12.52 -9.84 15.12
N TYR A 149 12.39 -10.13 13.82
CA TYR A 149 12.68 -11.44 13.21
C TYR A 149 14.15 -11.61 12.80
N GLN A 150 14.98 -10.60 13.01
CA GLN A 150 16.42 -10.61 12.66
C GLN A 150 16.66 -11.04 11.20
N VAL A 151 15.84 -10.50 10.29
CA VAL A 151 15.91 -10.83 8.86
C VAL A 151 17.24 -10.34 8.29
N LYS A 152 17.94 -11.24 7.58
CA LYS A 152 19.27 -10.94 7.00
C LYS A 152 19.17 -10.09 5.73
N PRO A 153 20.19 -9.28 5.40
CA PRO A 153 20.26 -8.56 4.14
C PRO A 153 20.01 -9.48 2.92
N GLY A 154 19.27 -8.97 1.95
CA GLY A 154 18.88 -9.71 0.76
C GLY A 154 17.64 -10.59 0.91
N TYR A 155 17.06 -10.67 2.11
CA TYR A 155 15.78 -11.35 2.40
C TYR A 155 14.78 -10.36 2.95
N GLY A 156 13.50 -10.73 2.92
CA GLY A 156 12.42 -9.88 3.39
C GLY A 156 11.19 -10.64 3.85
N ILE A 157 10.14 -9.87 4.09
CA ILE A 157 8.81 -10.35 4.46
C ILE A 157 7.77 -9.74 3.54
N TYR A 158 6.62 -10.41 3.43
CA TYR A 158 5.39 -9.81 2.92
C TYR A 158 4.20 -10.26 3.76
N THR A 159 3.14 -9.48 3.72
CA THR A 159 1.87 -9.82 4.40
C THR A 159 0.69 -9.38 3.54
N ASP A 160 -0.45 -10.03 3.76
CA ASP A 160 -1.73 -9.57 3.24
C ASP A 160 -2.22 -8.45 4.16
N MET A 161 -2.05 -7.21 3.74
CA MET A 161 -2.55 -6.05 4.46
C MET A 161 -4.01 -5.81 4.09
N ASN A 162 -4.82 -5.54 5.10
CA ASN A 162 -6.19 -5.05 4.96
C ASN A 162 -6.29 -3.74 5.72
N ALA A 163 -6.79 -2.69 5.08
CA ALA A 163 -6.89 -1.36 5.65
C ALA A 163 -8.29 -0.77 5.43
N ILE A 164 -8.66 0.19 6.28
CA ILE A 164 -9.86 0.99 6.10
C ILE A 164 -9.45 2.45 6.04
N ARG A 165 -9.80 3.12 4.95
CA ARG A 165 -9.58 4.55 4.71
C ARG A 165 -10.93 5.26 4.69
N ALA A 166 -11.37 5.74 5.85
CA ALA A 166 -12.70 6.29 6.03
C ALA A 166 -12.93 7.63 5.28
N ASP A 167 -11.86 8.35 5.00
CA ASP A 167 -11.89 9.66 4.32
C ASP A 167 -11.54 9.57 2.81
N GLU A 168 -11.51 8.34 2.24
CA GLU A 168 -11.21 8.14 0.82
C GLU A 168 -12.32 8.70 -0.07
N GLU A 169 -11.94 9.42 -1.12
CA GLU A 169 -12.85 9.83 -2.18
C GLU A 169 -13.11 8.64 -3.12
N LEU A 170 -14.37 8.18 -3.13
CA LEU A 170 -14.75 6.98 -3.87
C LEU A 170 -14.89 7.28 -5.36
N ASP A 171 -14.21 6.47 -6.17
CA ASP A 171 -14.29 6.51 -7.64
C ASP A 171 -14.15 5.07 -8.20
N ASN A 172 -13.78 4.95 -9.47
CA ASN A 172 -13.56 3.64 -10.10
C ASN A 172 -12.42 2.82 -9.45
N LEU A 173 -11.44 3.48 -8.83
CA LEU A 173 -10.19 2.89 -8.34
C LEU A 173 -10.07 2.91 -6.81
N HIS A 174 -10.81 3.80 -6.14
CA HIS A 174 -10.70 4.06 -4.72
C HIS A 174 -11.92 3.51 -3.97
N SER A 175 -11.64 2.77 -2.90
CA SER A 175 -12.62 2.15 -2.00
C SER A 175 -12.25 2.44 -0.56
N LEU A 176 -13.22 2.39 0.34
CA LEU A 176 -12.98 2.43 1.80
C LEU A 176 -12.09 1.28 2.27
N TYR A 177 -12.19 0.12 1.61
CA TYR A 177 -11.38 -1.06 1.88
C TYR A 177 -10.20 -1.13 0.93
N VAL A 178 -9.00 -1.30 1.47
CA VAL A 178 -7.76 -1.43 0.72
C VAL A 178 -7.05 -2.73 1.09
N ASP A 179 -6.72 -3.53 0.09
CA ASP A 179 -5.94 -4.75 0.23
C ASP A 179 -4.64 -4.67 -0.56
N GLN A 180 -3.52 -5.04 0.08
CA GLN A 180 -2.20 -5.00 -0.56
C GLN A 180 -1.38 -6.24 -0.21
N TRP A 181 -0.53 -6.70 -1.14
CA TRP A 181 0.70 -7.40 -0.75
C TRP A 181 1.68 -6.34 -0.28
N ASP A 182 1.79 -6.23 1.02
CA ASP A 182 2.67 -5.24 1.66
C ASP A 182 4.00 -5.94 1.98
N TRP A 183 5.08 -5.51 1.35
CA TRP A 183 6.38 -6.18 1.39
C TRP A 183 7.50 -5.27 1.85
N GLU A 184 8.54 -5.86 2.46
CA GLU A 184 9.71 -5.14 2.95
C GLU A 184 10.93 -6.07 2.92
N ARG A 185 12.08 -5.60 2.41
CA ARG A 185 13.31 -6.37 2.26
C ARG A 185 14.49 -5.63 2.88
N VAL A 186 15.30 -6.35 3.68
CA VAL A 186 16.54 -5.79 4.26
C VAL A 186 17.58 -5.59 3.17
N ILE A 187 18.22 -4.42 3.18
CA ILE A 187 19.29 -4.04 2.25
C ILE A 187 20.55 -3.65 3.01
N THR A 188 21.67 -3.59 2.29
CA THR A 188 22.94 -3.08 2.81
C THR A 188 23.06 -1.56 2.54
N PRO A 189 23.99 -0.84 3.22
CA PRO A 189 24.27 0.56 2.88
C PRO A 189 24.63 0.78 1.40
N GLN A 190 25.33 -0.16 0.77
CA GLN A 190 25.71 -0.12 -0.62
C GLN A 190 24.52 -0.26 -1.59
N ASP A 191 23.43 -0.83 -1.12
CA ASP A 191 22.19 -0.99 -1.91
C ASP A 191 21.32 0.27 -1.92
N ARG A 192 21.63 1.31 -1.14
CA ARG A 192 20.88 2.58 -1.11
C ARG A 192 21.15 3.42 -2.37
N THR A 193 20.78 2.90 -3.52
CA THR A 193 21.01 3.51 -4.84
C THR A 193 19.76 3.44 -5.71
N LEU A 194 19.61 4.38 -6.62
CA LEU A 194 18.55 4.36 -7.62
C LEU A 194 18.65 3.11 -8.53
N ALA A 195 19.87 2.67 -8.82
CA ALA A 195 20.12 1.45 -9.59
C ALA A 195 19.54 0.21 -8.88
N TYR A 196 19.65 0.12 -7.57
CA TYR A 196 19.05 -0.97 -6.80
C TYR A 196 17.52 -0.91 -6.82
N LEU A 197 16.95 0.28 -6.64
CA LEU A 197 15.49 0.48 -6.73
C LEU A 197 14.97 0.05 -8.11
N LYS A 198 15.60 0.50 -9.19
CA LYS A 198 15.24 0.11 -10.58
C LYS A 198 15.29 -1.41 -10.79
N ARG A 199 16.30 -2.11 -10.25
CA ARG A 199 16.38 -3.59 -10.30
C ARG A 199 15.22 -4.24 -9.54
N THR A 200 14.85 -3.69 -8.39
CA THR A 200 13.71 -4.18 -7.58
C THR A 200 12.38 -4.01 -8.34
N VAL A 201 12.17 -2.85 -8.94
CA VAL A 201 10.99 -2.59 -9.80
C VAL A 201 10.93 -3.56 -10.97
N LYS A 202 12.04 -3.78 -11.68
CA LYS A 202 12.11 -4.75 -12.80
C LYS A 202 11.79 -6.19 -12.35
N CYS A 203 12.23 -6.57 -11.14
CA CYS A 203 11.90 -7.90 -10.57
C CYS A 203 10.39 -8.06 -10.32
N ILE A 204 9.75 -7.03 -9.75
CA ILE A 204 8.29 -6.99 -9.54
C ILE A 204 7.56 -7.01 -10.88
N TYR A 205 8.03 -6.20 -11.84
CA TYR A 205 7.44 -6.13 -13.17
C TYR A 205 7.50 -7.47 -13.91
N ALA A 206 8.59 -8.21 -13.77
CA ALA A 206 8.68 -9.57 -14.31
C ALA A 206 7.67 -10.54 -13.67
N ALA A 207 7.31 -10.36 -12.39
CA ALA A 207 6.23 -11.13 -11.76
C ALA A 207 4.86 -10.73 -12.34
N LEU A 208 4.65 -9.45 -12.65
CA LEU A 208 3.44 -8.97 -13.31
C LEU A 208 3.28 -9.59 -14.71
N LEU A 209 4.32 -9.57 -15.53
CA LEU A 209 4.30 -10.15 -16.89
C LEU A 209 3.95 -11.65 -16.86
N ARG A 210 4.58 -12.41 -15.95
CA ARG A 210 4.28 -13.85 -15.80
C ARG A 210 2.83 -14.09 -15.36
N THR A 211 2.31 -13.24 -14.49
CA THR A 211 0.92 -13.37 -14.01
C THR A 211 -0.07 -13.01 -15.13
N GLU A 212 0.20 -11.96 -15.90
CA GLU A 212 -0.63 -11.63 -17.06
C GLU A 212 -0.68 -12.79 -18.06
N PHE A 213 0.48 -13.37 -18.39
CA PHE A 213 0.55 -14.54 -19.27
C PHE A 213 -0.36 -15.67 -18.79
N LEU A 214 -0.26 -16.06 -17.50
CA LEU A 214 -1.11 -17.11 -16.93
C LEU A 214 -2.62 -16.75 -17.01
N VAL A 215 -2.97 -15.50 -16.74
CA VAL A 215 -4.35 -15.04 -16.79
C VAL A 215 -4.91 -15.14 -18.20
N CYS A 216 -4.17 -14.71 -19.22
CA CYS A 216 -4.58 -14.82 -20.63
C CYS A 216 -4.71 -16.27 -21.09
N GLU A 217 -3.82 -17.18 -20.63
CA GLU A 217 -3.95 -18.63 -20.90
C GLU A 217 -5.20 -19.27 -20.24
N ARG A 218 -5.58 -18.78 -19.07
CA ARG A 218 -6.76 -19.29 -18.34
C ARG A 218 -8.06 -18.72 -18.83
N PHE A 219 -8.06 -17.50 -19.31
CA PHE A 219 -9.23 -16.76 -19.79
C PHE A 219 -8.95 -16.21 -21.19
N PRO A 220 -9.18 -17.03 -22.25
CA PRO A 220 -8.82 -16.65 -23.63
C PRO A 220 -9.50 -15.40 -24.17
N GLN A 221 -10.57 -14.90 -23.52
CA GLN A 221 -11.21 -13.63 -23.86
C GLN A 221 -10.40 -12.41 -23.39
N LEU A 222 -9.37 -12.61 -22.55
CA LEU A 222 -8.44 -11.58 -22.11
C LEU A 222 -7.18 -11.61 -22.97
N THR A 223 -6.71 -10.44 -23.40
CA THR A 223 -5.48 -10.31 -24.19
C THR A 223 -4.39 -9.58 -23.41
N SER A 224 -3.13 -9.86 -23.67
CA SER A 224 -2.00 -9.17 -23.04
C SER A 224 -2.04 -7.66 -23.34
N MET A 225 -1.69 -6.86 -22.33
CA MET A 225 -1.66 -5.39 -22.40
C MET A 225 -0.36 -4.78 -21.87
N LEU A 226 0.38 -5.53 -21.05
CA LEU A 226 1.62 -5.01 -20.48
C LEU A 226 2.72 -4.99 -21.53
N PRO A 227 3.48 -3.87 -21.67
CA PRO A 227 4.69 -3.86 -22.50
C PRO A 227 5.78 -4.74 -21.90
N GLU A 228 6.75 -5.15 -22.70
CA GLU A 228 7.85 -6.02 -22.27
C GLU A 228 8.71 -5.38 -21.17
N GLU A 229 8.83 -4.04 -21.17
CA GLU A 229 9.65 -3.31 -20.22
C GLU A 229 8.89 -2.14 -19.56
N VAL A 230 9.28 -1.84 -18.32
CA VAL A 230 8.84 -0.64 -17.61
C VAL A 230 9.76 0.54 -17.96
N PHE A 231 9.17 1.68 -18.33
CA PHE A 231 9.87 2.92 -18.55
C PHE A 231 10.11 3.66 -17.23
N PHE A 232 11.32 4.23 -17.04
CA PHE A 232 11.67 4.99 -15.84
C PHE A 232 11.84 6.46 -16.18
N ILE A 233 11.21 7.34 -15.40
CA ILE A 233 11.32 8.77 -15.51
C ILE A 233 11.27 9.40 -14.12
N HIS A 234 12.07 10.47 -13.90
CA HIS A 234 11.96 11.24 -12.67
C HIS A 234 10.79 12.24 -12.75
N ALA A 235 10.13 12.50 -11.62
CA ALA A 235 8.98 13.44 -11.54
C ALA A 235 9.35 14.85 -12.04
N GLU A 236 10.59 15.32 -11.80
CA GLU A 236 11.07 16.59 -12.32
C GLU A 236 11.24 16.56 -13.85
N GLU A 237 11.81 15.49 -14.42
CA GLU A 237 11.91 15.32 -15.88
C GLU A 237 10.51 15.29 -16.51
N LEU A 238 9.57 14.58 -15.86
CA LEU A 238 8.19 14.51 -16.30
C LEU A 238 7.49 15.88 -16.24
N ARG A 239 7.76 16.70 -15.20
CA ARG A 239 7.28 18.06 -15.09
C ARG A 239 7.83 18.96 -16.21
N GLN A 240 9.11 18.83 -16.53
CA GLN A 240 9.76 19.58 -17.63
C GLN A 240 9.23 19.18 -19.00
N LEU A 241 8.92 17.89 -19.20
CA LEU A 241 8.36 17.37 -20.45
C LEU A 241 6.93 17.87 -20.70
N TYR A 242 6.14 18.03 -19.65
CA TYR A 242 4.75 18.49 -19.71
C TYR A 242 4.50 19.64 -18.71
N PRO A 243 5.09 20.84 -18.95
CA PRO A 243 5.10 21.91 -17.94
C PRO A 243 3.71 22.49 -17.61
N ASN A 244 2.77 22.42 -18.54
CA ASN A 244 1.42 22.96 -18.40
C ASN A 244 0.39 21.95 -17.90
N PHE A 245 0.78 20.68 -17.71
CA PHE A 245 -0.12 19.61 -17.25
C PHE A 245 -0.09 19.54 -15.72
N THR A 246 -1.21 19.16 -15.14
CA THR A 246 -1.29 18.72 -13.74
C THR A 246 -0.50 17.41 -13.55
N PRO A 247 -0.13 17.03 -12.32
CA PRO A 247 0.53 15.76 -12.07
C PRO A 247 -0.22 14.55 -12.69
N LYS A 248 -1.53 14.46 -12.53
CA LYS A 248 -2.33 13.36 -13.10
C LYS A 248 -2.37 13.37 -14.63
N GLU A 249 -2.47 14.53 -15.26
CA GLU A 249 -2.38 14.64 -16.72
C GLU A 249 -0.99 14.24 -17.24
N ARG A 250 0.09 14.52 -16.49
CA ARG A 250 1.44 14.06 -16.80
C ARG A 250 1.55 12.54 -16.74
N GLU A 251 0.98 11.94 -15.69
CA GLU A 251 0.89 10.48 -15.53
C GLU A 251 0.12 9.84 -16.70
N ASP A 252 -1.04 10.38 -17.04
CA ASP A 252 -1.86 9.89 -18.16
C ASP A 252 -1.09 9.96 -19.48
N ALA A 253 -0.45 11.10 -19.77
CA ALA A 253 0.27 11.30 -21.02
C ALA A 253 1.47 10.34 -21.17
N ILE A 254 2.29 10.20 -20.12
CA ILE A 254 3.49 9.37 -20.18
C ILE A 254 3.13 7.88 -20.17
N THR A 255 2.13 7.49 -19.37
CA THR A 255 1.71 6.08 -19.26
C THR A 255 0.97 5.63 -20.51
N LYS A 256 0.18 6.50 -21.15
CA LYS A 256 -0.41 6.23 -22.45
C LYS A 256 0.65 5.96 -23.51
N LYS A 257 1.78 6.69 -23.46
CA LYS A 257 2.87 6.56 -24.42
C LYS A 257 3.66 5.26 -24.26
N TYR A 258 3.94 4.84 -23.03
CA TYR A 258 4.85 3.73 -22.73
C TYR A 258 4.16 2.48 -22.18
N GLY A 259 2.87 2.54 -21.83
CA GLY A 259 2.09 1.43 -21.28
C GLY A 259 2.39 1.11 -19.81
N ALA A 260 3.65 1.13 -19.38
CA ALA A 260 4.11 0.92 -18.01
C ALA A 260 5.22 1.88 -17.66
N VAL A 261 5.08 2.64 -16.57
CA VAL A 261 6.03 3.71 -16.19
C VAL A 261 6.27 3.65 -14.69
N PHE A 262 7.53 3.79 -14.29
CA PHE A 262 7.89 4.04 -12.89
C PHE A 262 8.32 5.49 -12.73
N VAL A 263 7.52 6.29 -12.05
CA VAL A 263 7.79 7.72 -11.77
C VAL A 263 8.59 7.81 -10.47
N ILE A 264 9.82 8.31 -10.56
CA ILE A 264 10.79 8.39 -9.46
C ILE A 264 10.69 9.74 -8.77
N GLY A 265 10.92 9.78 -7.43
CA GLY A 265 11.05 11.04 -6.67
C GLY A 265 9.70 11.63 -6.27
N ILE A 266 8.80 10.80 -5.75
CA ILE A 266 7.48 11.21 -5.26
C ILE A 266 7.58 11.68 -3.81
N GLY A 267 7.04 12.87 -3.50
CA GLY A 267 6.92 13.44 -2.16
C GLY A 267 7.79 14.66 -1.89
N GLY A 268 8.93 14.77 -2.56
CA GLY A 268 9.81 15.93 -2.45
C GLY A 268 9.41 17.11 -3.38
N PRO A 269 9.81 18.33 -3.07
CA PRO A 269 9.54 19.50 -3.92
C PRO A 269 10.30 19.40 -5.25
N LEU A 270 9.61 19.70 -6.35
CA LEU A 270 10.18 19.82 -7.68
C LEU A 270 10.68 21.24 -7.94
N GLY A 271 11.17 21.52 -9.14
CA GLY A 271 11.72 22.83 -9.53
C GLY A 271 10.73 24.00 -9.43
N ASP A 272 9.43 23.74 -9.32
CA ASP A 272 8.38 24.75 -9.05
C ASP A 272 8.02 24.88 -7.56
N GLY A 273 8.73 24.16 -6.68
CA GLY A 273 8.51 24.14 -5.23
C GLY A 273 7.35 23.25 -4.78
N LYS A 274 6.67 22.53 -5.67
CA LYS A 274 5.56 21.63 -5.34
C LYS A 274 5.97 20.18 -5.56
N PRO A 275 5.48 19.24 -4.73
CA PRO A 275 5.69 17.82 -5.01
C PRO A 275 4.83 17.36 -6.19
N HIS A 276 5.23 16.26 -6.83
CA HIS A 276 4.39 15.60 -7.84
C HIS A 276 3.12 15.03 -7.19
N ASP A 277 3.30 14.32 -6.07
CA ASP A 277 2.24 13.85 -5.20
C ASP A 277 2.72 13.86 -3.75
N LEU A 278 1.79 13.78 -2.78
CA LEU A 278 2.12 13.81 -1.36
C LEU A 278 2.67 12.46 -0.89
N ARG A 279 3.57 12.53 0.10
CA ARG A 279 4.13 11.33 0.74
C ARG A 279 4.40 11.62 2.22
N ALA A 280 4.07 10.70 3.11
CA ALA A 280 4.45 10.82 4.50
C ALA A 280 5.99 10.88 4.64
N PRO A 281 6.53 11.71 5.55
CA PRO A 281 7.97 11.98 5.61
C PRO A 281 8.78 10.90 6.34
N ASP A 282 8.17 9.85 6.82
CA ASP A 282 8.76 8.95 7.81
C ASP A 282 8.93 7.49 7.37
N TYR A 283 8.75 7.18 6.07
CA TYR A 283 9.06 5.84 5.57
C TYR A 283 9.81 5.83 4.23
N ASP A 284 9.36 6.47 3.17
CA ASP A 284 10.08 6.53 1.88
C ASP A 284 11.10 7.66 1.84
N ASP A 285 12.29 7.39 1.28
CA ASP A 285 13.33 8.40 1.09
C ASP A 285 13.13 9.13 -0.23
N TYR A 286 12.47 10.29 -0.17
CA TYR A 286 12.28 11.19 -1.32
C TYR A 286 13.27 12.34 -1.36
N SER A 287 14.18 12.43 -0.41
CA SER A 287 15.06 13.60 -0.22
C SER A 287 16.54 13.34 -0.48
N THR A 288 16.97 12.09 -0.48
CA THR A 288 18.37 11.75 -0.79
C THR A 288 18.62 11.91 -2.29
N VAL A 289 19.66 12.70 -2.62
CA VAL A 289 20.08 12.89 -4.02
C VAL A 289 20.70 11.60 -4.53
N SER A 290 20.14 11.07 -5.61
CA SER A 290 20.62 9.86 -6.27
C SER A 290 21.87 10.10 -7.11
N GLU A 291 22.47 9.01 -7.60
CA GLU A 291 23.57 9.06 -8.57
C GLU A 291 23.20 9.74 -9.90
N ALA A 292 21.92 9.95 -10.18
CA ALA A 292 21.42 10.71 -11.32
C ALA A 292 21.35 12.23 -11.07
N GLY A 293 21.73 12.70 -9.88
CA GLY A 293 21.73 14.11 -9.52
C GLY A 293 20.35 14.70 -9.14
N LEU A 294 19.32 13.87 -9.07
CA LEU A 294 17.97 14.24 -8.66
C LEU A 294 17.59 13.57 -7.33
N PRO A 295 16.78 14.21 -6.46
CA PRO A 295 16.39 13.66 -5.18
C PRO A 295 15.33 12.57 -5.32
N GLY A 296 15.38 11.57 -4.45
CA GLY A 296 14.37 10.51 -4.35
C GLY A 296 14.88 9.13 -4.73
N LEU A 297 14.65 8.22 -3.79
CA LEU A 297 14.91 6.79 -3.91
C LEU A 297 13.60 5.98 -3.79
N ASN A 298 12.50 6.58 -4.22
CA ASN A 298 11.15 6.03 -4.21
C ASN A 298 10.42 6.32 -5.51
N GLY A 299 9.23 5.81 -5.67
CA GLY A 299 8.37 6.12 -6.80
C GLY A 299 7.16 5.22 -6.90
N ASP A 300 6.34 5.48 -7.93
CA ASP A 300 5.09 4.80 -8.19
C ASP A 300 5.11 4.09 -9.55
N LEU A 301 4.64 2.84 -9.56
CA LEU A 301 4.46 2.05 -10.77
C LEU A 301 3.06 2.28 -11.33
N LEU A 302 3.01 2.93 -12.48
CA LEU A 302 1.82 3.26 -13.23
C LEU A 302 1.69 2.33 -14.44
N ILE A 303 0.48 1.84 -14.68
CA ILE A 303 0.12 1.04 -15.86
C ILE A 303 -1.00 1.76 -16.61
N TRP A 304 -0.95 1.79 -17.94
CA TRP A 304 -2.04 2.32 -18.73
C TRP A 304 -3.27 1.40 -18.65
N ASN A 305 -4.38 1.91 -18.14
CA ASN A 305 -5.63 1.16 -18.08
C ASN A 305 -6.45 1.43 -19.33
N ASN A 306 -6.55 0.43 -20.21
CA ASN A 306 -7.28 0.53 -21.49
C ASN A 306 -8.80 0.63 -21.31
N VAL A 307 -9.37 0.21 -20.17
CA VAL A 307 -10.80 0.29 -19.88
C VAL A 307 -11.20 1.70 -19.48
N LEU A 308 -10.39 2.32 -18.60
CA LEU A 308 -10.64 3.67 -18.08
C LEU A 308 -9.93 4.76 -18.88
N GLU A 309 -9.06 4.40 -19.83
CA GLU A 309 -8.24 5.29 -20.65
C GLU A 309 -7.44 6.32 -19.81
N ARG A 310 -6.80 5.83 -18.72
CA ARG A 310 -6.00 6.65 -17.82
C ARG A 310 -4.84 5.87 -17.19
N ALA A 311 -3.91 6.59 -16.59
CA ALA A 311 -2.89 6.02 -15.73
C ALA A 311 -3.54 5.34 -14.50
N PHE A 312 -2.96 4.22 -14.11
CA PHE A 312 -3.43 3.37 -13.03
C PHE A 312 -2.26 3.04 -12.10
N GLU A 313 -2.22 3.67 -10.92
CA GLU A 313 -1.22 3.37 -9.92
C GLU A 313 -1.45 1.97 -9.35
N LEU A 314 -0.53 1.06 -9.63
CA LEU A 314 -0.58 -0.31 -9.17
C LEU A 314 0.21 -0.52 -7.88
N SER A 315 1.31 0.19 -7.71
CA SER A 315 2.23 0.00 -6.59
C SER A 315 3.02 1.27 -6.30
N SER A 316 3.18 1.55 -5.01
CA SER A 316 4.10 2.54 -4.50
C SER A 316 5.22 1.84 -3.72
N MET A 317 6.48 2.25 -3.92
CA MET A 317 7.62 1.64 -3.27
C MET A 317 8.83 2.56 -3.19
N GLY A 318 9.72 2.28 -2.24
CA GLY A 318 10.96 3.04 -2.11
C GLY A 318 11.99 2.37 -1.22
N ILE A 319 13.23 2.81 -1.37
CA ILE A 319 14.23 2.65 -0.32
C ILE A 319 13.79 3.51 0.85
N ARG A 320 13.78 2.91 2.04
CA ARG A 320 13.26 3.57 3.23
C ARG A 320 14.27 4.57 3.77
N VAL A 321 13.75 5.60 4.45
CA VAL A 321 14.60 6.59 5.13
C VAL A 321 15.61 5.90 6.06
N ASP A 322 16.86 6.35 6.02
CA ASP A 322 17.80 6.17 7.12
C ASP A 322 17.58 7.27 8.17
N LYS A 323 18.46 7.35 9.17
CA LYS A 323 18.37 8.36 10.21
C LYS A 323 18.47 9.78 9.64
N GLU A 324 19.42 10.00 8.76
CA GLU A 324 19.71 11.31 8.17
C GLU A 324 18.55 11.79 7.29
N ALA A 325 18.02 10.92 6.43
CA ALA A 325 16.85 11.21 5.59
C ALA A 325 15.60 11.45 6.44
N LEU A 326 15.37 10.63 7.49
CA LEU A 326 14.25 10.83 8.41
C LEU A 326 14.28 12.22 9.05
N LEU A 327 15.41 12.58 9.65
CA LEU A 327 15.55 13.87 10.34
C LEU A 327 15.37 15.05 9.39
N ARG A 328 15.92 14.97 8.17
CA ARG A 328 15.74 15.98 7.13
C ARG A 328 14.28 16.11 6.72
N GLN A 329 13.61 15.00 6.37
CA GLN A 329 12.22 15.01 5.91
C GLN A 329 11.23 15.44 6.99
N LEU A 330 11.43 15.04 8.25
CA LEU A 330 10.61 15.52 9.37
C LEU A 330 10.75 17.02 9.59
N LYS A 331 11.97 17.56 9.50
CA LYS A 331 12.23 18.99 9.63
C LYS A 331 11.58 19.77 8.48
N GLU A 332 11.77 19.35 7.23
CA GLU A 332 11.19 19.97 6.05
C GLU A 332 9.66 19.99 6.08
N SER A 333 9.04 18.94 6.64
CA SER A 333 7.58 18.83 6.78
C SER A 333 7.02 19.43 8.08
N GLY A 334 7.87 19.94 8.99
CA GLY A 334 7.45 20.47 10.30
C GLY A 334 6.85 19.41 11.22
N LYS A 335 7.27 18.13 11.09
CA LYS A 335 6.72 16.99 11.86
C LYS A 335 7.76 16.38 12.82
N GLU A 336 8.68 17.18 13.35
CA GLU A 336 9.76 16.75 14.25
C GLU A 336 9.24 16.16 15.57
N GLU A 337 8.02 16.51 15.98
CA GLU A 337 7.36 15.95 17.16
C GLU A 337 7.14 14.43 17.06
N ARG A 338 7.19 13.84 15.85
CA ARG A 338 7.10 12.39 15.66
C ARG A 338 8.30 11.63 16.21
N LEU A 339 9.44 12.29 16.43
CA LEU A 339 10.63 11.68 17.00
C LEU A 339 10.41 11.07 18.40
N LYS A 340 9.36 11.50 19.12
CA LYS A 340 8.93 10.91 20.40
C LYS A 340 8.29 9.53 20.28
N PHE A 341 7.79 9.13 19.10
CA PHE A 341 7.09 7.87 18.92
C PHE A 341 8.04 6.68 18.86
N TYR A 342 7.52 5.50 19.18
CA TYR A 342 8.30 4.27 19.29
C TYR A 342 9.07 3.91 18.01
N PHE A 343 8.41 3.93 16.85
CA PHE A 343 9.06 3.64 15.58
C PHE A 343 10.23 4.58 15.29
N HIS A 344 10.01 5.89 15.43
CA HIS A 344 11.00 6.92 15.09
C HIS A 344 12.22 6.86 16.01
N ARG A 345 12.01 6.63 17.32
CA ARG A 345 13.13 6.43 18.27
C ARG A 345 13.99 5.25 17.89
N ARG A 346 13.38 4.08 17.60
CA ARG A 346 14.13 2.89 17.19
C ARG A 346 14.95 3.12 15.92
N LEU A 347 14.42 3.91 14.97
CA LEU A 347 15.13 4.25 13.74
C LEU A 347 16.32 5.16 14.03
N VAL A 348 16.15 6.21 14.83
CA VAL A 348 17.23 7.15 15.21
C VAL A 348 18.31 6.46 16.04
N GLU A 349 17.93 5.51 16.89
CA GLU A 349 18.84 4.67 17.69
C GLU A 349 19.60 3.62 16.84
N GLY A 350 19.28 3.48 15.57
CA GLY A 350 19.93 2.52 14.67
C GLY A 350 19.57 1.05 14.94
N THR A 351 18.44 0.78 15.62
CA THR A 351 17.99 -0.58 15.94
C THR A 351 17.11 -1.20 14.84
N LEU A 352 16.78 -0.44 13.80
CA LEU A 352 16.04 -0.93 12.63
C LEU A 352 16.97 -1.12 11.43
N PRO A 353 16.80 -2.20 10.63
CA PRO A 353 17.63 -2.42 9.46
C PRO A 353 17.33 -1.38 8.36
N LEU A 354 18.29 -1.14 7.47
CA LEU A 354 18.01 -0.48 6.19
C LEU A 354 17.14 -1.40 5.35
N SER A 355 16.18 -0.83 4.63
CA SER A 355 15.23 -1.62 3.86
C SER A 355 14.74 -0.90 2.60
N VAL A 356 14.21 -1.69 1.68
CA VAL A 356 13.39 -1.29 0.55
C VAL A 356 12.04 -1.98 0.70
N GLY A 357 10.96 -1.29 0.41
CA GLY A 357 9.65 -1.88 0.55
C GLY A 357 8.57 -1.13 -0.23
N GLY A 358 7.38 -1.70 -0.23
CA GLY A 358 6.23 -1.14 -0.95
C GLY A 358 4.95 -1.91 -0.67
N GLY A 359 3.88 -1.43 -1.27
CA GLY A 359 2.58 -2.08 -1.32
C GLY A 359 2.14 -2.27 -2.77
N ILE A 360 1.59 -3.43 -3.08
CA ILE A 360 1.00 -3.72 -4.39
C ILE A 360 -0.48 -4.02 -4.17
N GLY A 361 -1.36 -3.21 -4.77
CA GLY A 361 -2.80 -3.35 -4.60
C GLY A 361 -3.31 -4.69 -5.14
N GLN A 362 -3.88 -5.54 -4.27
CA GLN A 362 -4.39 -6.85 -4.67
C GLN A 362 -5.62 -6.70 -5.55
N SER A 363 -6.64 -5.98 -5.08
CA SER A 363 -7.85 -5.71 -5.85
C SER A 363 -7.57 -4.88 -7.10
N ARG A 364 -6.64 -3.92 -7.03
CA ARG A 364 -6.20 -3.16 -8.21
C ARG A 364 -5.58 -4.06 -9.28
N LEU A 365 -4.69 -5.00 -8.91
CA LEU A 365 -4.11 -5.95 -9.86
C LEU A 365 -5.18 -6.83 -10.50
N CYS A 366 -6.12 -7.34 -9.71
CA CYS A 366 -7.24 -8.13 -10.22
C CYS A 366 -8.11 -7.30 -11.19
N MET A 367 -8.45 -6.07 -10.82
CA MET A 367 -9.22 -5.14 -11.67
C MET A 367 -8.53 -4.91 -13.03
N LEU A 368 -7.21 -4.68 -13.01
CA LEU A 368 -6.41 -4.46 -14.20
C LEU A 368 -6.44 -5.69 -15.14
N TYR A 369 -6.10 -6.88 -14.62
CA TYR A 369 -5.99 -8.08 -15.45
C TYR A 369 -7.35 -8.62 -15.92
N LEU A 370 -8.41 -8.48 -15.12
CA LEU A 370 -9.74 -8.94 -15.48
C LEU A 370 -10.54 -7.89 -16.28
N ARG A 371 -9.90 -6.77 -16.69
CA ARG A 371 -10.47 -5.70 -17.51
C ARG A 371 -11.75 -5.12 -16.91
N LYS A 372 -11.75 -4.88 -15.60
CA LYS A 372 -12.90 -4.33 -14.89
C LYS A 372 -12.89 -2.80 -14.92
N ALA A 373 -14.06 -2.20 -15.00
CA ALA A 373 -14.24 -0.76 -15.02
C ALA A 373 -14.31 -0.13 -13.63
N HIS A 374 -14.60 -0.92 -12.60
CA HIS A 374 -14.74 -0.45 -11.23
C HIS A 374 -14.18 -1.47 -10.23
N ILE A 375 -13.49 -0.99 -9.19
CA ILE A 375 -12.91 -1.86 -8.16
C ILE A 375 -13.96 -2.65 -7.40
N GLY A 376 -15.20 -2.16 -7.33
CA GLY A 376 -16.37 -2.85 -6.79
C GLY A 376 -16.83 -4.07 -7.58
N GLU A 377 -16.27 -4.33 -8.76
CA GLU A 377 -16.44 -5.61 -9.48
C GLU A 377 -15.48 -6.70 -8.95
N ILE A 378 -14.52 -6.32 -8.12
CA ILE A 378 -13.46 -7.19 -7.58
C ILE A 378 -13.60 -7.39 -6.08
N GLN A 379 -14.02 -6.36 -5.34
CA GLN A 379 -14.11 -6.40 -3.89
C GLN A 379 -15.48 -5.95 -3.40
N ALA A 380 -16.01 -6.64 -2.40
CA ALA A 380 -17.19 -6.20 -1.67
C ALA A 380 -16.84 -5.00 -0.78
N SER A 381 -17.59 -3.92 -0.90
CA SER A 381 -17.41 -2.69 -0.13
C SER A 381 -18.75 -1.95 0.02
N ILE A 382 -18.71 -0.78 0.64
CA ILE A 382 -19.88 0.09 0.78
C ILE A 382 -19.74 1.22 -0.26
N TRP A 383 -20.76 1.39 -1.07
CA TRP A 383 -20.82 2.40 -2.13
C TRP A 383 -22.04 3.30 -1.94
N PRO A 384 -21.93 4.62 -2.23
CA PRO A 384 -23.07 5.52 -2.26
C PRO A 384 -24.17 5.01 -3.20
N ASP A 385 -25.44 5.19 -2.82
CA ASP A 385 -26.58 4.74 -3.64
C ASP A 385 -26.57 5.35 -5.04
N GLU A 386 -26.14 6.61 -5.18
CA GLU A 386 -25.95 7.26 -6.46
C GLU A 386 -24.95 6.53 -7.35
N MET A 387 -23.78 6.19 -6.79
CA MET A 387 -22.72 5.46 -7.50
C MET A 387 -23.18 4.06 -7.91
N ARG A 388 -23.92 3.35 -7.03
CA ARG A 388 -24.52 2.04 -7.36
C ARG A 388 -25.46 2.13 -8.57
N ARG A 389 -26.35 3.12 -8.56
CA ARG A 389 -27.28 3.37 -9.67
C ARG A 389 -26.53 3.71 -10.97
N GLU A 390 -25.55 4.58 -10.90
CA GLU A 390 -24.73 4.97 -12.05
C GLU A 390 -23.92 3.80 -12.63
N CYS A 391 -23.40 2.91 -11.78
CA CYS A 391 -22.73 1.69 -12.20
C CYS A 391 -23.70 0.74 -12.90
N GLU A 392 -24.91 0.53 -12.35
CA GLU A 392 -25.94 -0.32 -12.95
C GLU A 392 -26.35 0.20 -14.33
N GLU A 393 -26.63 1.50 -14.47
CA GLU A 393 -26.94 2.16 -15.74
C GLU A 393 -25.81 2.05 -16.78
N ALA A 394 -24.55 2.04 -16.32
CA ALA A 394 -23.36 1.89 -17.17
C ALA A 394 -23.00 0.41 -17.47
N GLY A 395 -23.76 -0.56 -16.97
CA GLY A 395 -23.47 -1.99 -17.14
C GLY A 395 -22.27 -2.47 -16.33
N ILE A 396 -21.93 -1.81 -15.22
CA ILE A 396 -20.83 -2.15 -14.30
C ILE A 396 -21.42 -2.93 -13.11
N PRO A 397 -21.26 -4.27 -13.04
CA PRO A 397 -21.90 -5.10 -12.03
C PRO A 397 -21.09 -5.15 -10.74
N LEU A 398 -21.39 -4.28 -9.77
CA LEU A 398 -20.79 -4.33 -8.44
C LEU A 398 -21.13 -5.63 -7.69
N ILE A 399 -20.21 -6.16 -6.84
CA ILE A 399 -20.41 -7.33 -5.98
C ILE A 399 -20.73 -6.93 -4.55
#